data_7c89478a3fd32e836c6130a3e4174165
#
_entry.id   7c89478a3fd32e836c6130a3e4174165
#
_cell.length_a   1.000
_cell.length_b   1.000
_cell.length_c   1.000
_cell.angle_alpha   90.00
_cell.angle_beta   90.00
_cell.angle_gamma   90.00
#
_symmetry.space_group_name_H-M   'P 1'
#
loop_
_entity.id
_entity.type
_entity.pdbx_description
1 polymer ?
#
loop_
_entity_poly.entity_id
_entity_poly.type
_entity_poly.pdbx_seq_one_letter_code
_entity_poly.pdbx_strand_id
1 'polypeptide(L)'
;MSDARSYPERPYLAVSAAIVRDGKLLVVRRARAPAHGLFSLPGGVVEVGETLAQAVTREVREETGLAIEPVALAGFREAIVRDAQNRVERHFIILCFAARWCAGEPILNEELDEARWVDPAELASLPTTAGLAEIVAAAFDRLRADR
;
A
#
# COMPACT_ATOMS: atom_id res chain seq x y z
N MET A 1 -23.34 4.08 2.43
CA MET A 1 -23.12 2.83 3.13
C MET A 1 -21.89 2.98 4.03
N SER A 2 -22.03 2.66 5.29
CA SER A 2 -20.91 2.81 6.20
C SER A 2 -19.88 1.71 5.94
N ASP A 3 -18.62 2.08 6.00
CA ASP A 3 -17.51 1.17 5.93
C ASP A 3 -17.45 0.41 7.27
N ALA A 4 -17.35 -0.92 7.22
CA ALA A 4 -17.26 -1.75 8.41
C ALA A 4 -16.04 -1.41 9.29
N ARG A 5 -15.05 -0.72 8.72
CA ARG A 5 -13.83 -0.30 9.43
C ARG A 5 -13.89 1.14 9.94
N SER A 6 -15.03 1.82 9.77
CA SER A 6 -15.23 3.18 10.31
C SER A 6 -15.47 3.12 11.82
N TYR A 7 -14.93 4.10 12.53
CA TYR A 7 -15.06 4.25 13.98
C TYR A 7 -14.67 2.99 14.74
N PRO A 8 -13.43 2.51 14.52
CA PRO A 8 -13.00 1.23 15.08
C PRO A 8 -12.76 1.30 16.58
N GLU A 9 -12.92 0.16 17.25
CA GLU A 9 -12.61 0.02 18.68
C GLU A 9 -11.11 -0.17 18.92
N ARG A 10 -10.38 -0.55 17.90
CA ARG A 10 -8.93 -0.74 17.94
C ARG A 10 -8.34 -0.51 16.55
N PRO A 11 -7.04 -0.22 16.46
CA PRO A 11 -6.41 -0.06 15.16
C PRO A 11 -6.49 -1.34 14.34
N TYR A 12 -6.63 -1.19 13.02
CA TYR A 12 -6.52 -2.31 12.09
C TYR A 12 -5.06 -2.47 11.65
N LEU A 13 -4.61 -3.70 11.61
CA LEU A 13 -3.31 -4.04 11.06
C LEU A 13 -3.44 -4.24 9.56
N ALA A 14 -2.64 -3.52 8.81
CA ALA A 14 -2.64 -3.58 7.36
C ALA A 14 -1.24 -3.78 6.81
N VAL A 15 -1.16 -4.19 5.56
CA VAL A 15 0.10 -4.38 4.84
C VAL A 15 0.01 -3.66 3.50
N SER A 16 1.17 -3.25 2.99
CA SER A 16 1.27 -2.71 1.64
C SER A 16 2.58 -3.19 1.01
N ALA A 17 2.69 -3.05 -0.31
CA ALA A 17 3.87 -3.50 -1.03
C ALA A 17 4.42 -2.41 -1.94
N ALA A 18 5.71 -2.12 -1.77
CA ALA A 18 6.48 -1.36 -2.75
C ALA A 18 7.00 -2.37 -3.76
N ILE A 19 6.28 -2.51 -4.87
CA ILE A 19 6.54 -3.52 -5.90
C ILE A 19 7.44 -2.94 -6.96
N VAL A 20 8.61 -3.56 -7.16
CA VAL A 20 9.60 -3.07 -8.12
C VAL A 20 9.71 -4.05 -9.29
N ARG A 21 9.64 -3.48 -10.51
CA ARG A 21 9.78 -4.18 -11.76
C ARG A 21 10.71 -3.36 -12.67
N ASP A 22 11.86 -3.93 -13.04
CA ASP A 22 12.83 -3.25 -13.89
C ASP A 22 13.19 -1.84 -13.38
N GLY A 23 13.40 -1.71 -12.06
CA GLY A 23 13.77 -0.45 -11.44
C GLY A 23 12.63 0.54 -11.24
N LYS A 24 11.41 0.19 -11.65
CA LYS A 24 10.23 1.05 -11.50
C LYS A 24 9.32 0.54 -10.42
N LEU A 25 8.65 1.49 -9.76
CA LEU A 25 7.72 1.24 -8.66
C LEU A 25 6.28 1.30 -9.15
N LEU A 26 5.45 0.36 -8.71
CA LEU A 26 4.02 0.46 -8.94
C LEU A 26 3.38 1.39 -7.92
N VAL A 27 2.68 2.42 -8.39
CA VAL A 27 1.81 3.25 -7.56
C VAL A 27 0.38 3.13 -8.09
N VAL A 28 -0.58 3.19 -7.18
CA VAL A 28 -2.00 3.12 -7.50
C VAL A 28 -2.70 4.34 -6.92
N ARG A 29 -3.69 4.86 -7.66
CA ARG A 29 -4.43 6.03 -7.21
C ARG A 29 -5.79 5.61 -6.67
N ARG A 30 -6.10 6.10 -5.48
CA ARG A 30 -7.34 5.77 -4.81
C ARG A 30 -8.52 6.54 -5.42
N ALA A 31 -9.57 5.81 -5.76
CA ALA A 31 -10.79 6.38 -6.32
C ALA A 31 -11.78 6.82 -5.24
N ARG A 32 -11.57 6.40 -3.98
CA ARG A 32 -12.49 6.62 -2.87
C ARG A 32 -11.75 7.03 -1.60
N ALA A 33 -12.50 7.64 -0.66
CA ALA A 33 -11.99 7.94 0.66
C ALA A 33 -11.64 6.64 1.42
N PRO A 34 -10.66 6.66 2.32
CA PRO A 34 -9.76 7.79 2.58
C PRO A 34 -8.71 7.95 1.49
N ALA A 35 -8.07 9.11 1.46
CA ALA A 35 -6.99 9.41 0.53
C ALA A 35 -7.40 9.41 -0.96
N HIS A 36 -8.66 9.77 -1.25
CA HIS A 36 -9.17 9.90 -2.61
C HIS A 36 -8.26 10.80 -3.47
N GLY A 37 -7.90 10.33 -4.65
CA GLY A 37 -7.06 11.07 -5.57
C GLY A 37 -5.57 11.02 -5.29
N LEU A 38 -5.15 10.34 -4.21
CA LEU A 38 -3.73 10.21 -3.87
C LEU A 38 -3.18 8.89 -4.38
N PHE A 39 -1.93 8.94 -4.84
CA PHE A 39 -1.19 7.74 -5.16
C PHE A 39 -0.61 7.12 -3.89
N SER A 40 -0.66 5.80 -3.83
CA SER A 40 -0.14 5.03 -2.70
C SER A 40 0.32 3.66 -3.20
N LEU A 41 0.72 2.81 -2.25
CA LEU A 41 1.10 1.44 -2.54
C LEU A 41 -0.11 0.52 -2.38
N PRO A 42 -0.25 -0.52 -3.21
CA PRO A 42 -1.34 -1.48 -3.04
C PRO A 42 -1.19 -2.28 -1.76
N GLY A 43 -2.30 -2.68 -1.18
CA GLY A 43 -2.33 -3.46 0.05
C GLY A 43 -3.71 -3.52 0.66
N GLY A 44 -3.79 -3.98 1.90
CA GLY A 44 -5.05 -4.10 2.62
C GLY A 44 -4.86 -4.69 4.01
N VAL A 45 -5.96 -5.08 4.64
CA VAL A 45 -6.00 -5.52 6.03
C VAL A 45 -5.58 -6.98 6.16
N VAL A 46 -4.76 -7.26 7.17
CA VAL A 46 -4.36 -8.63 7.53
C VAL A 46 -5.54 -9.36 8.15
N GLU A 47 -5.80 -10.58 7.71
CA GLU A 47 -6.85 -11.42 8.25
C GLU A 47 -6.30 -12.34 9.35
N VAL A 48 -7.17 -12.71 10.27
CA VAL A 48 -6.79 -13.63 11.36
C VAL A 48 -6.20 -14.91 10.78
N GLY A 49 -5.03 -15.29 11.29
CA GLY A 49 -4.36 -16.52 10.86
C GLY A 49 -3.40 -16.35 9.70
N GLU A 50 -3.35 -15.17 9.07
CA GLU A 50 -2.38 -14.90 8.01
C GLU A 50 -1.06 -14.40 8.58
N THR A 51 0.05 -14.83 7.99
CA THR A 51 1.32 -14.14 8.18
C THR A 51 1.27 -12.84 7.39
N LEU A 52 2.16 -11.91 7.71
CA LEU A 52 2.24 -10.64 6.98
C LEU A 52 2.54 -10.88 5.49
N ALA A 53 3.46 -11.79 5.19
CA ALA A 53 3.80 -12.11 3.81
C ALA A 53 2.61 -12.72 3.05
N GLN A 54 1.83 -13.58 3.70
CA GLN A 54 0.61 -14.12 3.09
C GLN A 54 -0.41 -13.03 2.82
N ALA A 55 -0.60 -12.14 3.79
CA ALA A 55 -1.57 -11.05 3.66
C ALA A 55 -1.22 -10.11 2.51
N VAL A 56 0.05 -9.68 2.40
CA VAL A 56 0.44 -8.75 1.35
C VAL A 56 0.36 -9.40 -0.04
N THR A 57 0.70 -10.67 -0.13
CA THR A 57 0.60 -11.42 -1.40
C THR A 57 -0.85 -11.53 -1.84
N ARG A 58 -1.74 -11.88 -0.92
CA ARG A 58 -3.18 -11.98 -1.18
C ARG A 58 -3.79 -10.64 -1.58
N GLU A 59 -3.52 -9.61 -0.77
CA GLU A 59 -4.10 -8.28 -1.01
C GLU A 59 -3.65 -7.69 -2.35
N VAL A 60 -2.38 -7.83 -2.69
CA VAL A 60 -1.88 -7.34 -3.98
C VAL A 60 -2.57 -8.08 -5.13
N ARG A 61 -2.74 -9.40 -5.00
CA ARG A 61 -3.42 -10.18 -6.03
C ARG A 61 -4.89 -9.76 -6.19
N GLU A 62 -5.61 -9.61 -5.07
CA GLU A 62 -7.01 -9.20 -5.10
C GLU A 62 -7.19 -7.79 -5.65
N GLU A 63 -6.31 -6.88 -5.27
CA GLU A 63 -6.45 -5.47 -5.62
C GLU A 63 -5.95 -5.16 -7.04
N THR A 64 -4.89 -5.82 -7.50
CA THR A 64 -4.23 -5.49 -8.77
C THR A 64 -4.09 -6.64 -9.74
N GLY A 65 -4.31 -7.88 -9.32
CA GLY A 65 -4.07 -9.06 -10.15
C GLY A 65 -2.61 -9.49 -10.24
N LEU A 66 -1.71 -8.80 -9.58
CA LEU A 66 -0.28 -9.11 -9.68
C LEU A 66 0.16 -10.23 -8.75
N ALA A 67 1.12 -11.02 -9.21
CA ALA A 67 1.88 -11.95 -8.38
C ALA A 67 3.20 -11.29 -7.98
N ILE A 68 3.51 -11.33 -6.70
CA ILE A 68 4.71 -10.69 -6.15
C ILE A 68 5.47 -11.61 -5.22
N GLU A 69 6.72 -11.28 -4.98
CA GLU A 69 7.56 -11.91 -3.97
C GLU A 69 7.90 -10.86 -2.90
N PRO A 70 7.30 -10.94 -1.70
CA PRO A 70 7.72 -10.07 -0.60
C PRO A 70 9.13 -10.45 -0.17
N VAL A 71 10.02 -9.47 -0.06
CA VAL A 71 11.43 -9.70 0.25
C VAL A 71 11.75 -9.35 1.69
N ALA A 72 11.34 -8.16 2.14
CA ALA A 72 11.66 -7.67 3.48
C ALA A 72 10.71 -6.55 3.88
N LEU A 73 10.57 -6.31 5.18
CA LEU A 73 9.90 -5.10 5.66
C LEU A 73 10.76 -3.88 5.35
N ALA A 74 10.13 -2.88 4.75
CA ALA A 74 10.79 -1.60 4.46
C ALA A 74 10.52 -0.57 5.56
N GLY A 75 9.37 -0.68 6.23
CA GLY A 75 8.99 0.24 7.29
C GLY A 75 7.51 0.16 7.59
N PHE A 76 7.02 1.16 8.30
CA PHE A 76 5.59 1.22 8.62
C PHE A 76 5.13 2.67 8.60
N ARG A 77 3.82 2.84 8.52
CA ARG A 77 3.21 4.15 8.75
C ARG A 77 1.91 3.97 9.54
N GLU A 78 1.52 5.05 10.20
CA GLU A 78 0.27 5.10 10.95
C GLU A 78 -0.69 6.03 10.22
N ALA A 79 -1.89 5.56 9.96
CA ALA A 79 -2.92 6.35 9.28
C ALA A 79 -4.08 6.54 10.24
N ILE A 80 -4.19 7.75 10.81
CA ILE A 80 -5.25 8.10 11.74
C ILE A 80 -6.05 9.22 11.09
N VAL A 81 -7.33 8.97 10.85
CA VAL A 81 -8.26 9.95 10.26
C VAL A 81 -9.31 10.29 11.29
N ARG A 82 -9.49 11.59 11.54
CA ARG A 82 -10.49 12.08 12.50
C ARG A 82 -11.60 12.81 11.77
N ASP A 83 -12.81 12.71 12.31
CA ASP A 83 -13.95 13.42 11.76
C ASP A 83 -14.02 14.86 12.29
N ALA A 84 -15.07 15.59 11.91
CA ALA A 84 -15.25 16.98 12.30
C ALA A 84 -15.39 17.18 13.80
N GLN A 85 -15.79 16.15 14.54
CA GLN A 85 -15.91 16.17 16.00
C GLN A 85 -14.65 15.63 16.68
N ASN A 86 -13.55 15.44 15.92
CA ASN A 86 -12.27 14.93 16.41
C ASN A 86 -12.33 13.49 16.92
N ARG A 87 -13.35 12.73 16.51
CA ARG A 87 -13.40 11.29 16.80
C ARG A 87 -12.58 10.54 15.75
N VAL A 88 -11.95 9.44 16.16
CA VAL A 88 -11.18 8.63 15.23
C VAL A 88 -12.14 7.88 14.31
N GLU A 89 -12.17 8.28 13.05
CA GLU A 89 -12.99 7.64 12.03
C GLU A 89 -12.29 6.41 11.43
N ARG A 90 -10.96 6.48 11.29
CA ARG A 90 -10.15 5.37 10.76
C ARG A 90 -8.82 5.33 11.47
N HIS A 91 -8.30 4.13 11.70
CA HIS A 91 -6.99 3.94 12.30
C HIS A 91 -6.35 2.67 11.78
N PHE A 92 -5.26 2.80 11.03
CA PHE A 92 -4.51 1.68 10.47
C PHE A 92 -3.05 1.78 10.84
N ILE A 93 -2.46 0.63 11.19
CA ILE A 93 -1.01 0.46 11.27
C ILE A 93 -0.62 -0.33 10.02
N ILE A 94 0.14 0.28 9.13
CA ILE A 94 0.43 -0.28 7.81
C ILE A 94 1.90 -0.67 7.73
N LEU A 95 2.15 -1.97 7.64
CA LEU A 95 3.50 -2.51 7.47
C LEU A 95 3.79 -2.63 5.98
N CYS A 96 4.84 -1.96 5.51
CA CYS A 96 5.18 -1.93 4.10
C CYS A 96 6.32 -2.89 3.78
N PHE A 97 6.09 -3.74 2.77
CA PHE A 97 7.08 -4.68 2.26
C PHE A 97 7.76 -4.13 1.01
N ALA A 98 9.06 -4.39 0.91
CA ALA A 98 9.75 -4.33 -0.36
C ALA A 98 9.44 -5.64 -1.08
N ALA A 99 9.01 -5.58 -2.34
CA ALA A 99 8.59 -6.76 -3.08
C ALA A 99 9.05 -6.70 -4.53
N ARG A 100 9.28 -7.88 -5.13
CA ARG A 100 9.60 -8.01 -6.54
C ARG A 100 8.36 -8.41 -7.32
N TRP A 101 8.16 -7.78 -8.46
CA TRP A 101 7.14 -8.22 -9.41
C TRP A 101 7.52 -9.60 -9.97
N CYS A 102 6.54 -10.51 -10.03
CA CYS A 102 6.74 -11.84 -10.59
C CYS A 102 5.94 -12.06 -11.86
N ALA A 103 4.67 -11.64 -11.89
CA ALA A 103 3.80 -11.86 -13.04
C ALA A 103 2.58 -10.95 -13.01
N GLY A 104 1.99 -10.73 -14.17
CA GLY A 104 0.72 -10.03 -14.34
C GLY A 104 0.90 -8.57 -14.70
N GLU A 105 -0.21 -7.99 -15.19
CA GLU A 105 -0.31 -6.55 -15.42
C GLU A 105 -1.42 -6.00 -14.53
N PRO A 106 -1.30 -4.77 -14.02
CA PRO A 106 -2.29 -4.24 -13.09
C PRO A 106 -3.69 -4.18 -13.71
N ILE A 107 -4.66 -4.71 -12.95
CA ILE A 107 -6.07 -4.65 -13.32
C ILE A 107 -6.75 -3.75 -12.30
N LEU A 108 -7.43 -2.72 -12.77
CA LEU A 108 -8.10 -1.74 -11.90
C LEU A 108 -9.44 -2.30 -11.42
N ASN A 109 -9.88 -1.81 -10.27
CA ASN A 109 -11.17 -2.13 -9.68
C ASN A 109 -11.89 -0.84 -9.28
N GLU A 110 -12.99 -0.97 -8.49
CA GLU A 110 -13.76 0.20 -8.06
C GLU A 110 -13.03 1.11 -7.09
N GLU A 111 -12.03 0.60 -6.41
CA GLU A 111 -11.28 1.36 -5.40
C GLU A 111 -10.07 2.09 -5.96
N LEU A 112 -9.58 1.65 -7.12
CA LEU A 112 -8.39 2.21 -7.77
C LEU A 112 -8.74 2.65 -9.18
N ASP A 113 -8.47 3.90 -9.51
CA ASP A 113 -8.79 4.42 -10.84
C ASP A 113 -7.56 4.59 -11.73
N GLU A 114 -6.37 4.37 -11.20
CA GLU A 114 -5.15 4.39 -11.99
C GLU A 114 -4.08 3.51 -11.35
N ALA A 115 -3.27 2.85 -12.18
CA ALA A 115 -2.07 2.14 -11.77
C ALA A 115 -0.95 2.56 -12.71
N ARG A 116 0.22 2.88 -12.17
CA ARG A 116 1.32 3.43 -12.95
C ARG A 116 2.64 2.90 -12.43
N TRP A 117 3.51 2.47 -13.37
CA TRP A 117 4.90 2.15 -13.08
C TRP A 117 5.71 3.43 -13.22
N VAL A 118 6.36 3.87 -12.14
CA VAL A 118 7.09 5.15 -12.14
C VAL A 118 8.53 4.97 -11.68
N ASP A 119 9.40 5.85 -12.13
CA ASP A 119 10.71 5.96 -11.51
C ASP A 119 10.54 6.57 -10.13
N PRO A 120 11.34 6.16 -9.12
CA PRO A 120 11.23 6.74 -7.78
C PRO A 120 11.32 8.26 -7.77
N ALA A 121 12.09 8.85 -8.68
CA ALA A 121 12.23 10.31 -8.79
C ALA A 121 10.91 11.00 -9.15
N GLU A 122 9.97 10.31 -9.81
CA GLU A 122 8.69 10.89 -10.21
C GLU A 122 7.74 11.10 -9.03
N LEU A 123 7.98 10.43 -7.90
CA LEU A 123 7.09 10.54 -6.73
C LEU A 123 6.95 11.98 -6.24
N ALA A 124 8.00 12.77 -6.34
CA ALA A 124 7.97 14.16 -5.89
C ALA A 124 6.97 15.02 -6.68
N SER A 125 6.61 14.60 -7.90
CA SER A 125 5.67 15.33 -8.76
C SER A 125 4.24 14.80 -8.67
N LEU A 126 3.99 13.75 -7.88
CA LEU A 126 2.68 13.13 -7.75
C LEU A 126 2.06 13.45 -6.39
N PRO A 127 0.72 13.58 -6.34
CA PRO A 127 0.03 13.69 -5.05
C PRO A 127 0.02 12.31 -4.39
N THR A 128 0.78 12.16 -3.31
CA THR A 128 0.94 10.87 -2.64
C THR A 128 0.48 10.93 -1.19
N THR A 129 0.23 9.75 -0.62
CA THR A 129 0.01 9.64 0.82
C THR A 129 1.28 10.05 1.57
N ALA A 130 1.12 10.52 2.80
CA ALA A 130 2.24 11.04 3.60
C ALA A 130 3.27 9.94 3.88
N GLY A 131 4.55 10.29 3.77
CA GLY A 131 5.64 9.38 4.08
C GLY A 131 5.96 8.36 2.99
N LEU A 132 5.30 8.43 1.83
CA LEU A 132 5.52 7.45 0.77
C LEU A 132 6.96 7.44 0.27
N ALA A 133 7.55 8.60 0.05
CA ALA A 133 8.90 8.68 -0.50
C ALA A 133 9.95 8.00 0.39
N GLU A 134 9.85 8.18 1.69
CA GLU A 134 10.77 7.57 2.66
C GLU A 134 10.64 6.05 2.69
N ILE A 135 9.41 5.56 2.65
CA ILE A 135 9.13 4.11 2.60
C ILE A 135 9.66 3.50 1.31
N VAL A 136 9.45 4.18 0.19
CA VAL A 136 9.92 3.70 -1.12
C VAL A 136 11.45 3.66 -1.16
N ALA A 137 12.13 4.67 -0.65
CA ALA A 137 13.59 4.69 -0.58
C ALA A 137 14.11 3.50 0.24
N ALA A 138 13.48 3.24 1.40
CA ALA A 138 13.85 2.09 2.23
C ALA A 138 13.60 0.77 1.51
N ALA A 139 12.51 0.66 0.75
CA ALA A 139 12.19 -0.54 0.00
C ALA A 139 13.25 -0.83 -1.08
N PHE A 140 13.66 0.19 -1.83
CA PHE A 140 14.70 0.02 -2.83
C PHE A 140 16.03 -0.40 -2.19
N ASP A 141 16.38 0.15 -1.02
CA ASP A 141 17.56 -0.26 -0.28
C ASP A 141 17.50 -1.74 0.12
N ARG A 142 16.35 -2.21 0.59
CA ARG A 142 16.16 -3.61 0.95
C ARG A 142 16.31 -4.53 -0.26
N LEU A 143 15.77 -4.14 -1.40
CA LEU A 143 15.88 -4.94 -2.62
C LEU A 143 17.31 -5.02 -3.14
N ARG A 144 18.06 -3.92 -3.04
CA ARG A 144 19.48 -3.93 -3.41
C ARG A 144 20.29 -4.86 -2.51
N ALA A 145 19.99 -4.86 -1.21
CA ALA A 145 20.69 -5.69 -0.22
C ALA A 145 20.40 -7.18 -0.39
N ASP A 146 19.27 -7.53 -1.02
CA ASP A 146 18.82 -8.91 -1.19
C ASP A 146 19.44 -9.61 -2.42
N ARG A 147 20.33 -8.97 -3.12
CA ARG A 147 20.96 -9.55 -4.30
C ARG A 147 22.04 -10.57 -3.95
#